data_b2348dd10bff093bfa002e5dfc03406c
#
_entry.id   b2348dd10bff093bfa002e5dfc03406c
#
_cell.length_a   1.000
_cell.length_b   1.000
_cell.length_c   1.000
_cell.angle_alpha   90.00
_cell.angle_beta   90.00
_cell.angle_gamma   90.00
#
_symmetry.space_group_name_H-M   'P 1'
#
loop_
_entity.id
_entity.type
_entity.pdbx_description
1 polymer ?
#
loop_
_entity_poly.entity_id
_entity_poly.type
_entity_poly.pdbx_seq_one_letter_code
_entity_poly.pdbx_strand_id
1 'polypeptide(L)'
;MTDSHVLPVPPRAGEAEMSTPLEPAATATGQATNAQRAVASLKVGMKISGRYLLLSRLAIGGMGEVWQTLDEKTGERLALKILRPELAGKKLFLSRLQIEAYNASRVHHPNLAEVHASGEDAGLGWISMELVDGVSLTEILDQEHILETDFLLSVLYQTADALSAVHGAGIVHRDIKPGNIMVTPTGEVKLTDFGISKAPGQVNLTQAGMVMGTAQYLPPEQAMGQPATPAGDLYALGVIAYEALAGKRPFSGDKPVDIAFAHVNKPVPALPDSVAPSLRELVMELLEKEPQKRLASADALMQRLEEVQQALNSAGDSLPAPAAEASVPEAG
;
A
#
# COMPACT_ATOMS: atom_id res chain seq x y z
N MET A 1 48.98 42.89 16.59
CA MET A 1 48.32 43.08 17.89
C MET A 1 47.28 41.98 17.97
N THR A 2 47.69 41.01 18.70
CA THR A 2 46.99 39.74 18.97
C THR A 2 46.16 39.87 20.22
N ASP A 3 44.92 39.46 20.20
CA ASP A 3 44.20 39.20 21.44
C ASP A 3 43.51 37.84 21.37
N SER A 4 44.06 36.93 22.18
CA SER A 4 43.58 35.57 22.39
C SER A 4 42.62 35.56 23.57
N HIS A 5 41.35 35.22 23.39
CA HIS A 5 40.43 34.94 24.46
C HIS A 5 40.42 33.44 24.80
N VAL A 6 41.01 33.15 25.96
CA VAL A 6 40.97 31.86 26.68
C VAL A 6 39.69 31.80 27.50
N LEU A 7 38.88 30.74 27.34
CA LEU A 7 37.74 30.43 28.22
C LEU A 7 38.16 29.64 29.44
N PRO A 8 37.59 29.88 30.64
CA PRO A 8 37.98 29.23 31.88
C PRO A 8 37.33 27.85 32.07
N VAL A 9 38.14 26.95 32.66
CA VAL A 9 37.79 25.60 33.13
C VAL A 9 37.02 25.70 34.47
N PRO A 10 35.91 24.92 34.67
CA PRO A 10 35.24 24.84 35.96
C PRO A 10 35.96 23.89 36.91
N PRO A 11 35.87 24.10 38.25
CA PRO A 11 36.61 23.36 39.28
C PRO A 11 35.96 22.00 39.59
N ARG A 12 36.82 21.06 40.01
CA ARG A 12 36.50 19.74 40.57
C ARG A 12 35.80 19.88 41.92
N ALA A 13 34.70 19.14 42.12
CA ALA A 13 34.05 18.97 43.41
C ALA A 13 34.81 17.93 44.26
N GLY A 14 35.05 18.30 45.49
CA GLY A 14 35.68 17.46 46.53
C GLY A 14 34.66 16.64 47.31
N GLU A 15 35.18 15.61 47.91
CA GLU A 15 34.54 14.63 48.80
C GLU A 15 34.10 15.25 50.15
N ALA A 16 33.02 14.71 50.71
CA ALA A 16 32.64 14.50 52.09
C ALA A 16 31.10 14.44 52.21
N GLU A 17 30.41 13.69 52.98
CA GLU A 17 30.58 12.90 54.19
C GLU A 17 29.35 11.97 54.35
N MET A 18 29.55 10.89 55.07
CA MET A 18 28.57 9.83 55.43
C MET A 18 27.49 10.30 56.43
N SER A 19 26.38 9.55 56.37
CA SER A 19 25.47 9.21 57.49
C SER A 19 24.05 9.77 57.42
N THR A 20 23.09 8.96 57.10
CA THR A 20 22.10 8.36 58.03
C THR A 20 21.08 7.50 57.26
N PRO A 21 20.61 6.33 57.75
CA PRO A 21 19.66 5.47 57.04
C PRO A 21 18.25 6.04 57.17
N LEU A 22 17.61 6.28 56.05
CA LEU A 22 16.19 6.57 55.96
C LEU A 22 15.42 5.25 55.78
N GLU A 23 14.41 5.10 56.58
CA GLU A 23 13.43 4.02 56.59
C GLU A 23 12.83 3.72 55.21
N PRO A 24 12.37 2.49 54.94
CA PRO A 24 11.75 2.16 53.66
C PRO A 24 10.38 2.83 53.55
N ALA A 25 10.30 3.86 52.72
CA ALA A 25 9.05 4.47 52.35
C ALA A 25 8.18 3.44 51.58
N ALA A 26 6.96 3.40 52.00
CA ALA A 26 5.89 2.53 51.50
C ALA A 26 5.87 2.36 49.99
N THR A 27 5.71 1.10 49.56
CA THR A 27 5.31 0.65 48.25
C THR A 27 4.26 1.57 47.64
N ALA A 28 4.70 2.49 46.79
CA ALA A 28 3.84 3.11 45.81
C ALA A 28 3.47 2.02 44.77
N THR A 29 2.37 1.36 45.02
CA THR A 29 1.68 0.52 44.02
C THR A 29 1.44 1.42 42.82
N GLY A 30 2.25 1.24 41.77
CA GLY A 30 2.14 1.98 40.54
C GLY A 30 0.73 1.84 40.00
N GLN A 31 -0.04 2.90 40.03
CA GLN A 31 -1.20 3.06 39.21
C GLN A 31 -0.67 3.06 37.76
N ALA A 32 -0.72 1.88 37.13
CA ALA A 32 -0.61 1.79 35.68
C ALA A 32 -1.65 2.77 35.13
N THR A 33 -1.16 3.78 34.42
CA THR A 33 -2.00 4.79 33.77
C THR A 33 -3.08 4.05 32.96
N ASN A 34 -4.31 4.57 32.92
CA ASN A 34 -5.45 4.00 32.18
C ASN A 34 -5.11 3.65 30.73
N ALA A 35 -4.12 4.31 30.13
CA ALA A 35 -3.56 3.99 28.80
C ALA A 35 -2.90 2.60 28.73
N GLN A 36 -2.28 2.11 29.80
CA GLN A 36 -1.67 0.76 29.82
C GLN A 36 -2.66 -0.37 30.13
N ARG A 37 -3.85 -0.04 30.65
CA ARG A 37 -4.93 -1.02 30.87
C ARG A 37 -5.81 -1.28 29.64
N ALA A 38 -5.72 -0.44 28.59
CA ALA A 38 -6.61 -0.50 27.42
C ALA A 38 -6.04 -1.26 26.22
N VAL A 39 -4.99 -2.07 26.37
CA VAL A 39 -4.49 -2.95 25.29
C VAL A 39 -5.29 -4.26 25.24
N ALA A 40 -6.61 -4.15 25.43
CA ALA A 40 -7.52 -5.22 25.06
C ALA A 40 -7.64 -5.25 23.53
N SER A 41 -7.54 -6.44 22.92
CA SER A 41 -7.81 -6.63 21.48
C SER A 41 -9.12 -5.93 21.10
N LEU A 42 -9.11 -5.25 19.94
CA LEU A 42 -10.33 -4.64 19.38
C LEU A 42 -11.40 -5.72 19.18
N LYS A 43 -12.66 -5.40 19.49
CA LYS A 43 -13.79 -6.34 19.42
C LYS A 43 -15.02 -5.68 18.85
N VAL A 44 -15.86 -6.47 18.22
CA VAL A 44 -17.21 -6.07 17.80
C VAL A 44 -17.97 -5.46 18.98
N GLY A 45 -18.68 -4.38 18.74
CA GLY A 45 -19.43 -3.62 19.73
C GLY A 45 -18.62 -2.58 20.51
N MET A 46 -17.29 -2.51 20.35
CA MET A 46 -16.49 -1.41 20.89
C MET A 46 -16.74 -0.12 20.11
N LYS A 47 -16.63 1.02 20.82
CA LYS A 47 -16.71 2.36 20.21
C LYS A 47 -15.34 3.01 20.24
N ILE A 48 -14.92 3.57 19.12
CA ILE A 48 -13.72 4.39 18.98
C ILE A 48 -14.15 5.85 18.97
N SER A 49 -13.47 6.68 19.78
CA SER A 49 -13.78 8.11 19.98
C SER A 49 -15.25 8.39 20.33
N GLY A 50 -15.92 7.43 20.99
CA GLY A 50 -17.34 7.57 21.34
C GLY A 50 -18.30 7.67 20.15
N ARG A 51 -17.81 7.47 18.91
CA ARG A 51 -18.54 7.72 17.66
C ARG A 51 -18.61 6.50 16.74
N TYR A 52 -17.51 5.81 16.53
CA TYR A 52 -17.41 4.73 15.54
C TYR A 52 -17.62 3.37 16.22
N LEU A 53 -18.79 2.75 15.99
CA LEU A 53 -19.11 1.43 16.52
C LEU A 53 -18.50 0.34 15.62
N LEU A 54 -17.63 -0.51 16.17
CA LEU A 54 -17.00 -1.61 15.43
C LEU A 54 -18.02 -2.71 15.14
N LEU A 55 -18.25 -3.02 13.85
CA LEU A 55 -19.21 -4.03 13.40
C LEU A 55 -18.54 -5.36 13.05
N SER A 56 -17.53 -5.32 12.18
CA SER A 56 -16.76 -6.49 11.76
C SER A 56 -15.34 -6.08 11.39
N ARG A 57 -14.38 -7.00 11.57
CA ARG A 57 -13.00 -6.75 11.14
C ARG A 57 -12.84 -7.16 9.68
N LEU A 58 -12.39 -6.23 8.84
CA LEU A 58 -12.16 -6.44 7.41
C LEU A 58 -10.77 -6.98 7.13
N ALA A 59 -9.72 -6.40 7.76
CA ALA A 59 -8.35 -6.80 7.51
C ALA A 59 -7.43 -6.60 8.73
N ILE A 60 -6.32 -7.34 8.75
CA ILE A 60 -5.22 -7.16 9.71
C ILE A 60 -3.94 -6.86 8.92
N GLY A 61 -3.36 -5.69 9.18
CA GLY A 61 -2.09 -5.27 8.61
C GLY A 61 -0.96 -5.24 9.63
N GLY A 62 0.26 -4.94 9.19
CA GLY A 62 1.43 -4.84 10.06
C GLY A 62 1.32 -3.79 11.16
N MET A 63 0.68 -2.64 10.90
CA MET A 63 0.57 -1.52 11.82
C MET A 63 -0.84 -1.33 12.38
N GLY A 64 -1.86 -1.87 11.75
CA GLY A 64 -3.24 -1.62 12.13
C GLY A 64 -4.19 -2.71 11.70
N GLU A 65 -5.42 -2.57 12.16
CA GLU A 65 -6.57 -3.34 11.74
C GLU A 65 -7.54 -2.42 11.00
N VAL A 66 -8.20 -2.93 9.97
CA VAL A 66 -9.28 -2.24 9.27
C VAL A 66 -10.61 -2.87 9.69
N TRP A 67 -11.54 -2.04 10.13
CA TRP A 67 -12.84 -2.45 10.63
C TRP A 67 -13.96 -1.79 9.83
N GLN A 68 -15.00 -2.54 9.54
CA GLN A 68 -16.28 -1.97 9.17
C GLN A 68 -16.92 -1.37 10.43
N THR A 69 -17.37 -0.13 10.33
CA THR A 69 -17.94 0.62 11.46
C THR A 69 -19.24 1.29 11.08
N LEU A 70 -20.05 1.56 12.09
CA LEU A 70 -21.17 2.49 12.00
C LEU A 70 -20.74 3.83 12.63
N ASP A 71 -20.79 4.87 11.88
CA ASP A 71 -20.69 6.24 12.43
C ASP A 71 -22.03 6.61 13.06
N GLU A 72 -22.12 6.57 14.38
CA GLU A 72 -23.37 6.86 15.09
C GLU A 72 -23.82 8.32 14.96
N LYS A 73 -22.94 9.23 14.47
CA LYS A 73 -23.29 10.63 14.23
C LYS A 73 -24.03 10.81 12.91
N THR A 74 -23.62 10.09 11.85
CA THR A 74 -24.20 10.24 10.51
C THR A 74 -25.14 9.08 10.16
N GLY A 75 -25.01 7.93 10.81
CA GLY A 75 -25.71 6.69 10.48
C GLY A 75 -25.07 5.94 9.32
N GLU A 76 -23.92 6.37 8.82
CA GLU A 76 -23.23 5.78 7.68
C GLU A 76 -22.31 4.63 8.10
N ARG A 77 -22.14 3.66 7.20
CA ARG A 77 -21.11 2.62 7.35
C ARG A 77 -19.81 3.09 6.72
N LEU A 78 -18.71 2.98 7.46
CA LEU A 78 -17.38 3.42 7.07
C LEU A 78 -16.36 2.33 7.33
N ALA A 79 -15.23 2.39 6.64
CA ALA A 79 -14.03 1.67 7.01
C ALA A 79 -13.23 2.49 8.03
N LEU A 80 -12.80 1.86 9.11
CA LEU A 80 -11.97 2.49 10.13
C LEU A 80 -10.65 1.74 10.27
N LYS A 81 -9.56 2.37 9.87
CA LYS A 81 -8.21 1.87 10.08
C LYS A 81 -7.73 2.31 11.45
N ILE A 82 -7.38 1.36 12.32
CA ILE A 82 -7.00 1.61 13.70
C ILE A 82 -5.61 1.03 13.94
N LEU A 83 -4.70 1.78 14.56
CA LEU A 83 -3.41 1.23 14.99
C LEU A 83 -3.60 0.04 15.91
N ARG A 84 -2.72 -0.96 15.78
CA ARG A 84 -2.72 -2.09 16.71
C ARG A 84 -2.54 -1.62 18.14
N PRO A 85 -3.25 -2.23 19.11
CA PRO A 85 -3.13 -1.90 20.52
C PRO A 85 -1.69 -1.90 21.05
N GLU A 86 -0.83 -2.79 20.52
CA GLU A 86 0.60 -2.87 20.91
C GLU A 86 1.42 -1.65 20.46
N LEU A 87 0.87 -0.86 19.53
CA LEU A 87 1.46 0.37 19.02
C LEU A 87 0.85 1.63 19.66
N ALA A 88 -0.12 1.48 20.55
CA ALA A 88 -0.79 2.58 21.22
C ALA A 88 0.22 3.50 21.94
N GLY A 89 0.04 4.82 21.77
CA GLY A 89 0.90 5.84 22.36
C GLY A 89 2.33 5.93 21.80
N LYS A 90 2.70 5.09 20.82
CA LYS A 90 4.01 5.17 20.18
C LYS A 90 4.00 6.30 19.15
N LYS A 91 4.60 7.43 19.48
CA LYS A 91 4.62 8.67 18.67
C LYS A 91 5.00 8.45 17.21
N LEU A 92 5.94 7.54 16.91
CA LEU A 92 6.37 7.23 15.55
C LEU A 92 5.22 6.68 14.70
N PHE A 93 4.39 5.80 15.24
CA PHE A 93 3.28 5.19 14.51
C PHE A 93 2.08 6.15 14.41
N LEU A 94 1.82 6.92 15.46
CA LEU A 94 0.80 7.97 15.44
C LEU A 94 1.12 9.03 14.39
N SER A 95 2.36 9.54 14.34
CA SER A 95 2.75 10.53 13.34
C SER A 95 2.69 9.98 11.92
N ARG A 96 3.03 8.72 11.70
CA ARG A 96 2.87 8.07 10.38
C ARG A 96 1.40 8.02 9.96
N LEU A 97 0.52 7.58 10.85
CA LEU A 97 -0.91 7.53 10.57
C LEU A 97 -1.50 8.92 10.27
N GLN A 98 -1.06 9.94 11.02
CA GLN A 98 -1.48 11.32 10.78
C GLN A 98 -1.02 11.86 9.42
N ILE A 99 0.23 11.55 9.01
CA ILE A 99 0.75 11.92 7.69
C ILE A 99 -0.03 11.18 6.59
N GLU A 100 -0.34 9.91 6.78
CA GLU A 100 -1.18 9.13 5.86
C GLU A 100 -2.55 9.81 5.67
N ALA A 101 -3.25 10.06 6.76
CA ALA A 101 -4.54 10.74 6.73
C ALA A 101 -4.47 12.13 6.06
N TYR A 102 -3.46 12.93 6.41
CA TYR A 102 -3.26 14.26 5.83
C TYR A 102 -3.04 14.20 4.32
N ASN A 103 -2.20 13.31 3.83
CA ASN A 103 -1.95 13.21 2.39
C ASN A 103 -3.16 12.67 1.64
N ALA A 104 -3.82 11.64 2.18
CA ALA A 104 -5.03 11.09 1.57
C ALA A 104 -6.18 12.11 1.51
N SER A 105 -6.34 12.96 2.52
CA SER A 105 -7.39 14.01 2.53
C SER A 105 -7.15 15.16 1.54
N ARG A 106 -5.98 15.24 0.92
CA ARG A 106 -5.65 16.30 -0.06
C ARG A 106 -6.04 15.95 -1.50
N VAL A 107 -6.37 14.70 -1.76
CA VAL A 107 -6.67 14.23 -3.11
C VAL A 107 -8.05 13.58 -3.11
N HIS A 108 -8.94 14.10 -3.96
CA HIS A 108 -10.26 13.53 -4.19
C HIS A 108 -10.33 13.03 -5.62
N HIS A 109 -10.66 11.77 -5.81
CA HIS A 109 -10.78 11.16 -7.13
C HIS A 109 -11.76 9.98 -7.07
N PRO A 110 -12.58 9.73 -8.09
CA PRO A 110 -13.52 8.61 -8.09
C PRO A 110 -12.85 7.26 -7.84
N ASN A 111 -11.64 7.07 -8.33
CA ASN A 111 -10.88 5.83 -8.12
C ASN A 111 -9.98 5.83 -6.86
N LEU A 112 -10.20 6.72 -5.91
CA LEU A 112 -9.57 6.72 -4.59
C LEU A 112 -10.63 6.52 -3.51
N ALA A 113 -10.34 5.69 -2.51
CA ALA A 113 -11.17 5.63 -1.31
C ALA A 113 -11.04 6.94 -0.52
N GLU A 114 -12.16 7.63 -0.31
CA GLU A 114 -12.18 8.93 0.33
C GLU A 114 -11.85 8.83 1.83
N VAL A 115 -10.97 9.69 2.32
CA VAL A 115 -10.68 9.83 3.76
C VAL A 115 -11.57 10.91 4.35
N HIS A 116 -12.41 10.53 5.32
CA HIS A 116 -13.38 11.43 5.95
C HIS A 116 -12.84 12.12 7.20
N ALA A 117 -12.12 11.39 8.06
CA ALA A 117 -11.58 11.94 9.30
C ALA A 117 -10.41 11.10 9.83
N SER A 118 -9.63 11.68 10.72
CA SER A 118 -8.61 10.98 11.49
C SER A 118 -8.55 11.52 12.91
N GLY A 119 -8.02 10.71 13.83
CA GLY A 119 -7.90 11.12 15.21
C GLY A 119 -7.14 10.13 16.07
N GLU A 120 -7.21 10.35 17.37
CA GLU A 120 -6.61 9.51 18.39
C GLU A 120 -7.60 9.30 19.53
N ASP A 121 -7.68 8.08 20.04
CA ASP A 121 -8.50 7.71 21.18
C ASP A 121 -7.69 6.82 22.12
N ALA A 122 -7.43 7.30 23.33
CA ALA A 122 -6.62 6.59 24.34
C ALA A 122 -5.26 6.07 23.84
N GLY A 123 -4.59 6.82 22.95
CA GLY A 123 -3.32 6.43 22.34
C GLY A 123 -3.46 5.58 21.07
N LEU A 124 -4.66 5.19 20.68
CA LEU A 124 -4.97 4.51 19.44
C LEU A 124 -5.27 5.52 18.33
N GLY A 125 -4.35 5.67 17.39
CA GLY A 125 -4.60 6.46 16.19
C GLY A 125 -5.58 5.73 15.27
N TRP A 126 -6.45 6.48 14.59
CA TRP A 126 -7.42 5.96 13.63
C TRP A 126 -7.64 6.89 12.45
N ILE A 127 -8.05 6.30 11.30
CA ILE A 127 -8.49 6.99 10.09
C ILE A 127 -9.84 6.40 9.71
N SER A 128 -10.86 7.23 9.49
CA SER A 128 -12.12 6.83 8.88
C SER A 128 -12.11 7.16 7.40
N MET A 129 -12.59 6.22 6.59
CA MET A 129 -12.58 6.32 5.13
C MET A 129 -13.80 5.63 4.54
N GLU A 130 -14.02 5.86 3.26
CA GLU A 130 -15.04 5.18 2.46
C GLU A 130 -14.97 3.67 2.68
N LEU A 131 -16.11 3.06 2.95
CA LEU A 131 -16.26 1.61 2.93
C LEU A 131 -16.56 1.18 1.50
N VAL A 132 -15.56 0.67 0.81
CA VAL A 132 -15.73 0.16 -0.56
C VAL A 132 -16.50 -1.15 -0.53
N ASP A 133 -17.65 -1.19 -1.18
CA ASP A 133 -18.42 -2.42 -1.40
C ASP A 133 -17.83 -3.19 -2.59
N GLY A 134 -16.82 -4.00 -2.33
CA GLY A 134 -16.07 -4.72 -3.34
C GLY A 134 -15.10 -5.73 -2.75
N VAL A 135 -14.35 -6.38 -3.61
CA VAL A 135 -13.31 -7.35 -3.24
C VAL A 135 -11.92 -6.81 -3.62
N SER A 136 -10.90 -7.24 -2.92
CA SER A 136 -9.53 -6.85 -3.29
C SER A 136 -9.07 -7.58 -4.55
N LEU A 137 -8.21 -6.94 -5.33
CA LEU A 137 -7.57 -7.59 -6.48
C LEU A 137 -6.74 -8.81 -6.06
N THR A 138 -6.29 -8.89 -4.77
CA THR A 138 -5.68 -10.11 -4.23
C THR A 138 -6.65 -11.27 -4.25
N GLU A 139 -7.88 -11.07 -3.75
CA GLU A 139 -8.91 -12.12 -3.74
C GLU A 139 -9.28 -12.57 -5.13
N ILE A 140 -9.35 -11.64 -6.10
CA ILE A 140 -9.61 -11.98 -7.50
C ILE A 140 -8.45 -12.81 -8.09
N LEU A 141 -7.19 -12.40 -7.87
CA LEU A 141 -6.01 -13.13 -8.35
C LEU A 141 -5.86 -14.52 -7.70
N ASP A 142 -6.25 -14.67 -6.45
CA ASP A 142 -6.22 -15.96 -5.74
C ASP A 142 -7.28 -16.94 -6.30
N GLN A 143 -8.40 -16.42 -6.83
CA GLN A 143 -9.48 -17.22 -7.42
C GLN A 143 -9.22 -17.54 -8.91
N GLU A 144 -8.90 -16.52 -9.68
CA GLU A 144 -8.82 -16.62 -11.15
C GLU A 144 -7.42 -16.99 -11.64
N HIS A 145 -6.38 -16.70 -10.85
CA HIS A 145 -4.96 -16.85 -11.18
C HIS A 145 -4.49 -16.04 -12.38
N ILE A 146 -5.19 -16.11 -13.51
CA ILE A 146 -4.95 -15.33 -14.75
C ILE A 146 -6.20 -14.52 -15.02
N LEU A 147 -6.03 -13.22 -15.24
CA LEU A 147 -7.14 -12.33 -15.51
C LEU A 147 -7.39 -12.17 -17.00
N GLU A 148 -8.67 -12.01 -17.36
CA GLU A 148 -9.07 -11.61 -18.71
C GLU A 148 -8.44 -10.25 -19.05
N THR A 149 -7.97 -10.13 -20.30
CA THR A 149 -7.19 -8.97 -20.74
C THR A 149 -7.96 -7.66 -20.60
N ASP A 150 -9.23 -7.61 -21.02
CA ASP A 150 -10.05 -6.39 -20.96
C ASP A 150 -10.30 -5.96 -19.51
N PHE A 151 -10.55 -6.91 -18.62
CA PHE A 151 -10.69 -6.64 -17.21
C PHE A 151 -9.39 -6.09 -16.61
N LEU A 152 -8.25 -6.71 -16.92
CA LEU A 152 -6.94 -6.23 -16.47
C LEU A 152 -6.65 -4.81 -16.96
N LEU A 153 -6.88 -4.53 -18.26
CA LEU A 153 -6.67 -3.19 -18.82
C LEU A 153 -7.54 -2.15 -18.13
N SER A 154 -8.80 -2.47 -17.83
CA SER A 154 -9.68 -1.59 -17.06
C SER A 154 -9.16 -1.31 -15.66
N VAL A 155 -8.69 -2.34 -14.94
CA VAL A 155 -8.11 -2.19 -13.58
C VAL A 155 -6.84 -1.33 -13.63
N LEU A 156 -5.94 -1.57 -14.59
CA LEU A 156 -4.71 -0.80 -14.76
C LEU A 156 -5.00 0.66 -15.09
N TYR A 157 -5.95 0.91 -16.01
CA TYR A 157 -6.33 2.26 -16.41
C TYR A 157 -6.89 3.07 -15.24
N GLN A 158 -7.88 2.53 -14.53
CA GLN A 158 -8.50 3.21 -13.39
C GLN A 158 -7.50 3.43 -12.23
N THR A 159 -6.59 2.48 -12.00
CA THR A 159 -5.52 2.65 -11.01
C THR A 159 -4.51 3.71 -11.45
N ALA A 160 -4.17 3.78 -12.74
CA ALA A 160 -3.29 4.81 -13.28
C ALA A 160 -3.93 6.21 -13.19
N ASP A 161 -5.24 6.33 -13.43
CA ASP A 161 -5.99 7.57 -13.29
C ASP A 161 -5.97 8.09 -11.84
N ALA A 162 -6.21 7.19 -10.88
CA ALA A 162 -6.02 7.51 -9.45
C ALA A 162 -4.59 7.96 -9.14
N LEU A 163 -3.58 7.26 -9.68
CA LEU A 163 -2.18 7.61 -9.48
C LEU A 163 -1.81 8.95 -10.12
N SER A 164 -2.40 9.29 -11.28
CA SER A 164 -2.20 10.61 -11.90
C SER A 164 -2.63 11.73 -10.95
N ALA A 165 -3.82 11.63 -10.34
CA ALA A 165 -4.30 12.60 -9.35
C ALA A 165 -3.38 12.68 -8.12
N VAL A 166 -2.92 11.53 -7.60
CA VAL A 166 -2.01 11.45 -6.44
C VAL A 166 -0.66 12.10 -6.76
N HIS A 167 -0.06 11.74 -7.89
CA HIS A 167 1.23 12.28 -8.32
C HIS A 167 1.15 13.77 -8.65
N GLY A 168 0.04 14.22 -9.27
CA GLY A 168 -0.25 15.63 -9.53
C GLY A 168 -0.33 16.48 -8.25
N ALA A 169 -0.74 15.91 -7.13
CA ALA A 169 -0.71 16.55 -5.81
C ALA A 169 0.68 16.53 -5.13
N GLY A 170 1.71 16.01 -5.80
CA GLY A 170 3.07 15.85 -5.27
C GLY A 170 3.19 14.71 -4.24
N ILE A 171 2.27 13.76 -4.26
CA ILE A 171 2.24 12.61 -3.36
C ILE A 171 2.67 11.36 -4.14
N VAL A 172 3.41 10.46 -3.51
CA VAL A 172 3.74 9.12 -4.03
C VAL A 172 3.01 8.10 -3.16
N HIS A 173 2.36 7.11 -3.76
CA HIS A 173 1.54 6.13 -3.04
C HIS A 173 2.39 5.15 -2.21
N ARG A 174 3.50 4.62 -2.75
CA ARG A 174 4.54 3.80 -2.06
C ARG A 174 4.14 2.38 -1.65
N ASP A 175 2.90 2.00 -1.77
CA ASP A 175 2.41 0.65 -1.40
C ASP A 175 1.38 0.11 -2.40
N ILE A 176 1.67 0.28 -3.70
CA ILE A 176 0.86 -0.31 -4.77
C ILE A 176 1.01 -1.83 -4.71
N LYS A 177 -0.11 -2.51 -4.49
CA LYS A 177 -0.21 -3.97 -4.44
C LYS A 177 -1.69 -4.38 -4.62
N PRO A 178 -1.97 -5.61 -5.02
CA PRO A 178 -3.35 -6.07 -5.25
C PRO A 178 -4.28 -5.89 -4.05
N GLY A 179 -3.77 -6.05 -2.82
CA GLY A 179 -4.58 -5.88 -1.61
C GLY A 179 -5.03 -4.44 -1.33
N ASN A 180 -4.45 -3.44 -2.01
CA ASN A 180 -4.83 -2.03 -1.90
C ASN A 180 -5.67 -1.55 -3.10
N ILE A 181 -5.99 -2.43 -4.04
CA ILE A 181 -6.85 -2.17 -5.20
C ILE A 181 -8.16 -2.93 -4.97
N MET A 182 -9.23 -2.20 -4.67
CA MET A 182 -10.56 -2.77 -4.48
C MET A 182 -11.34 -2.65 -5.79
N VAL A 183 -12.09 -3.69 -6.14
CA VAL A 183 -12.94 -3.73 -7.33
C VAL A 183 -14.37 -3.98 -6.89
N THR A 184 -15.27 -3.06 -7.25
CA THR A 184 -16.69 -3.18 -6.98
C THR A 184 -17.36 -4.17 -7.92
N PRO A 185 -18.59 -4.66 -7.63
CA PRO A 185 -19.33 -5.53 -8.53
C PRO A 185 -19.65 -4.89 -9.90
N THR A 186 -19.59 -3.55 -10.00
CA THR A 186 -19.77 -2.80 -11.25
C THR A 186 -18.48 -2.62 -12.05
N GLY A 187 -17.34 -3.12 -11.54
CA GLY A 187 -16.02 -2.97 -12.19
C GLY A 187 -15.34 -1.63 -11.90
N GLU A 188 -15.89 -0.81 -10.98
CA GLU A 188 -15.21 0.40 -10.52
C GLU A 188 -14.04 0.03 -9.60
N VAL A 189 -12.88 0.67 -9.83
CA VAL A 189 -11.69 0.48 -9.01
C VAL A 189 -11.59 1.59 -7.97
N LYS A 190 -11.26 1.22 -6.74
CA LYS A 190 -10.91 2.13 -5.65
C LYS A 190 -9.52 1.77 -5.09
N LEU A 191 -8.57 2.67 -5.26
CA LEU A 191 -7.24 2.54 -4.64
C LEU A 191 -7.34 2.99 -3.18
N THR A 192 -6.86 2.15 -2.27
CA THR A 192 -6.91 2.36 -0.82
C THR A 192 -5.50 2.46 -0.22
N ASP A 193 -5.40 2.84 1.04
CA ASP A 193 -4.17 2.77 1.85
C ASP A 193 -2.96 3.48 1.21
N PHE A 194 -2.94 4.81 1.29
CA PHE A 194 -1.75 5.60 0.94
C PHE A 194 -0.56 5.17 1.81
N GLY A 195 0.38 4.43 1.22
CA GLY A 195 1.48 3.74 1.90
C GLY A 195 2.56 4.62 2.52
N ILE A 196 2.21 5.73 3.14
CA ILE A 196 3.10 6.70 3.78
C ILE A 196 3.74 6.15 5.06
N SER A 197 3.29 5.01 5.48
CA SER A 197 3.83 4.30 6.64
C SER A 197 5.30 3.89 6.52
N LYS A 198 5.90 4.02 5.33
CA LYS A 198 7.33 3.80 5.09
C LYS A 198 8.05 5.15 5.10
N ALA A 199 8.75 5.48 6.20
CA ALA A 199 9.59 6.67 6.25
C ALA A 199 10.64 6.67 5.13
N PRO A 200 10.99 7.84 4.54
CA PRO A 200 12.08 7.94 3.57
C PRO A 200 13.36 7.31 4.14
N GLY A 201 13.98 6.38 3.40
CA GLY A 201 15.23 5.73 3.80
C GLY A 201 15.11 4.56 4.78
N GLN A 202 13.92 4.16 5.21
CA GLN A 202 13.71 2.97 6.06
C GLN A 202 13.15 1.77 5.31
N VAL A 203 13.85 1.28 4.32
CA VAL A 203 13.72 -0.11 3.89
C VAL A 203 14.63 -0.94 4.78
N ASN A 204 14.27 -1.10 6.05
CA ASN A 204 14.95 -2.05 6.93
C ASN A 204 14.47 -3.46 6.56
N LEU A 205 15.08 -4.06 5.53
CA LEU A 205 14.88 -5.44 5.10
C LEU A 205 15.13 -6.46 6.24
N THR A 206 15.75 -6.02 7.33
CA THR A 206 16.17 -6.85 8.47
C THR A 206 15.34 -6.67 9.74
N GLN A 207 14.44 -5.67 9.83
CA GLN A 207 13.59 -5.52 11.02
C GLN A 207 12.36 -6.43 10.94
N ALA A 208 12.12 -7.17 12.03
CA ALA A 208 10.90 -7.95 12.26
C ALA A 208 9.67 -7.03 12.14
N GLY A 209 8.99 -7.04 10.99
CA GLY A 209 7.85 -6.19 10.67
C GLY A 209 7.65 -5.93 9.18
N MET A 210 8.60 -6.25 8.31
CA MET A 210 8.33 -6.30 6.88
C MET A 210 7.53 -7.57 6.60
N VAL A 211 6.23 -7.42 6.42
CA VAL A 211 5.35 -8.50 6.01
C VAL A 211 5.80 -8.97 4.62
N MET A 212 5.93 -10.28 4.42
CA MET A 212 6.39 -10.92 3.18
C MET A 212 5.66 -10.37 1.94
N GLY A 213 4.38 -10.05 2.04
CA GLY A 213 3.57 -9.51 0.95
C GLY A 213 4.01 -8.16 0.38
N THR A 214 4.70 -7.32 1.16
CA THR A 214 5.14 -6.00 0.67
C THR A 214 6.40 -6.06 -0.20
N ALA A 215 7.29 -7.05 0.01
CA ALA A 215 8.51 -7.21 -0.80
C ALA A 215 8.20 -7.64 -2.24
N GLN A 216 7.06 -8.26 -2.48
CA GLN A 216 6.65 -8.85 -3.76
C GLN A 216 6.41 -7.82 -4.87
N TYR A 217 6.09 -6.57 -4.51
CA TYR A 217 5.81 -5.47 -5.44
C TYR A 217 6.78 -4.30 -5.24
N LEU A 218 7.91 -4.54 -4.55
CA LEU A 218 8.86 -3.51 -4.17
C LEU A 218 9.70 -3.07 -5.38
N PRO A 219 9.71 -1.75 -5.74
CA PRO A 219 10.55 -1.25 -6.81
C PRO A 219 12.05 -1.40 -6.50
N PRO A 220 12.91 -1.64 -7.51
CA PRO A 220 14.35 -1.80 -7.35
C PRO A 220 15.02 -0.67 -6.56
N GLU A 221 14.69 0.59 -6.87
CA GLU A 221 15.21 1.77 -6.18
C GLU A 221 14.85 1.79 -4.70
N GLN A 222 13.64 1.38 -4.35
CA GLN A 222 13.22 1.28 -2.95
C GLN A 222 13.91 0.11 -2.23
N ALA A 223 14.11 -1.02 -2.92
CA ALA A 223 14.88 -2.14 -2.38
C ALA A 223 16.33 -1.75 -2.07
N MET A 224 16.90 -0.81 -2.82
CA MET A 224 18.23 -0.20 -2.59
C MET A 224 18.21 0.94 -1.55
N GLY A 225 17.08 1.22 -0.91
CA GLY A 225 16.96 2.28 0.10
C GLY A 225 16.84 3.70 -0.47
N GLN A 226 16.64 3.84 -1.77
CA GLN A 226 16.43 5.13 -2.41
C GLN A 226 15.01 5.66 -2.10
N PRO A 227 14.76 6.96 -2.22
CA PRO A 227 13.44 7.55 -2.05
C PRO A 227 12.43 6.95 -3.03
N ALA A 228 11.19 6.79 -2.57
CA ALA A 228 10.08 6.40 -3.43
C ALA A 228 9.76 7.50 -4.45
N THR A 229 9.42 7.11 -5.66
CA THR A 229 9.10 7.99 -6.78
C THR A 229 7.80 7.57 -7.46
N PRO A 230 7.14 8.45 -8.24
CA PRO A 230 6.02 8.05 -9.09
C PRO A 230 6.33 6.86 -9.99
N ALA A 231 7.54 6.80 -10.56
CA ALA A 231 7.99 5.67 -11.38
C ALA A 231 8.05 4.34 -10.60
N GLY A 232 8.22 4.40 -9.26
CA GLY A 232 8.13 3.23 -8.39
C GLY A 232 6.71 2.69 -8.28
N ASP A 233 5.70 3.55 -8.18
CA ASP A 233 4.30 3.13 -8.19
C ASP A 233 3.94 2.46 -9.52
N LEU A 234 4.44 2.98 -10.66
CA LEU A 234 4.25 2.37 -11.99
C LEU A 234 4.94 1.00 -12.10
N TYR A 235 6.15 0.84 -11.54
CA TYR A 235 6.81 -0.47 -11.48
C TYR A 235 5.97 -1.49 -10.71
N ALA A 236 5.45 -1.11 -9.55
CA ALA A 236 4.59 -2.00 -8.75
C ALA A 236 3.33 -2.39 -9.50
N LEU A 237 2.72 -1.46 -10.27
CA LEU A 237 1.59 -1.75 -11.15
C LEU A 237 2.00 -2.70 -12.29
N GLY A 238 3.21 -2.57 -12.83
CA GLY A 238 3.79 -3.52 -13.78
C GLY A 238 3.95 -4.92 -13.21
N VAL A 239 4.34 -5.05 -11.92
CA VAL A 239 4.40 -6.37 -11.24
C VAL A 239 3.01 -7.00 -11.12
N ILE A 240 1.99 -6.19 -10.80
CA ILE A 240 0.59 -6.64 -10.75
C ILE A 240 0.13 -7.13 -12.13
N ALA A 241 0.40 -6.35 -13.17
CA ALA A 241 0.06 -6.73 -14.54
C ALA A 241 0.75 -8.04 -14.97
N TYR A 242 2.03 -8.18 -14.65
CA TYR A 242 2.76 -9.43 -14.91
C TYR A 242 2.11 -10.62 -14.19
N GLU A 243 1.80 -10.49 -12.89
CA GLU A 243 1.17 -11.55 -12.10
C GLU A 243 -0.19 -11.95 -12.68
N ALA A 244 -1.02 -10.97 -13.04
CA ALA A 244 -2.33 -11.18 -13.62
C ALA A 244 -2.29 -11.91 -14.97
N LEU A 245 -1.25 -11.68 -15.79
CA LEU A 245 -1.08 -12.30 -17.11
C LEU A 245 -0.37 -13.65 -17.07
N ALA A 246 0.56 -13.83 -16.13
CA ALA A 246 1.37 -15.04 -16.03
C ALA A 246 0.88 -16.04 -14.97
N GLY A 247 -0.12 -15.68 -14.17
CA GLY A 247 -0.60 -16.48 -13.03
C GLY A 247 0.41 -16.62 -11.89
N LYS A 248 1.50 -15.87 -11.94
CA LYS A 248 2.56 -15.84 -10.92
C LYS A 248 3.37 -14.56 -11.01
N ARG A 249 3.93 -14.14 -9.89
CA ARG A 249 4.80 -12.96 -9.82
C ARG A 249 6.12 -13.19 -10.57
N PRO A 250 6.75 -12.13 -11.11
CA PRO A 250 8.05 -12.22 -11.80
C PRO A 250 9.16 -12.71 -10.87
N PHE A 251 9.05 -12.37 -9.57
CA PHE A 251 10.01 -12.78 -8.56
C PHE A 251 9.32 -13.32 -7.31
N SER A 252 9.83 -14.44 -6.80
CA SER A 252 9.39 -15.10 -5.58
C SER A 252 10.59 -15.59 -4.78
N GLY A 253 10.40 -15.88 -3.49
CA GLY A 253 11.45 -16.38 -2.62
C GLY A 253 10.90 -16.61 -1.21
N ASP A 254 11.64 -17.39 -0.41
CA ASP A 254 11.24 -17.75 0.95
C ASP A 254 11.39 -16.59 1.95
N LYS A 255 12.28 -15.64 1.63
CA LYS A 255 12.54 -14.47 2.48
C LYS A 255 12.31 -13.16 1.72
N PRO A 256 11.79 -12.12 2.39
CA PRO A 256 11.61 -10.80 1.78
C PRO A 256 12.90 -10.23 1.15
N VAL A 257 14.07 -10.52 1.74
CA VAL A 257 15.36 -10.06 1.22
C VAL A 257 15.72 -10.72 -0.11
N ASP A 258 15.36 -11.99 -0.31
CA ASP A 258 15.64 -12.71 -1.56
C ASP A 258 14.77 -12.16 -2.70
N ILE A 259 13.52 -11.81 -2.38
CA ILE A 259 12.59 -11.18 -3.33
C ILE A 259 13.10 -9.77 -3.71
N ALA A 260 13.48 -8.96 -2.71
CA ALA A 260 14.03 -7.62 -2.94
C ALA A 260 15.32 -7.68 -3.78
N PHE A 261 16.22 -8.63 -3.48
CA PHE A 261 17.43 -8.87 -4.29
C PHE A 261 17.07 -9.22 -5.73
N ALA A 262 16.04 -10.04 -5.95
CA ALA A 262 15.62 -10.43 -7.29
C ALA A 262 15.04 -9.23 -8.06
N HIS A 263 14.25 -8.36 -7.42
CA HIS A 263 13.77 -7.12 -8.04
C HIS A 263 14.91 -6.22 -8.51
N VAL A 264 16.03 -6.17 -7.79
CA VAL A 264 17.20 -5.36 -8.17
C VAL A 264 18.02 -6.04 -9.28
N ASN A 265 18.32 -7.35 -9.13
CA ASN A 265 19.43 -7.96 -9.86
C ASN A 265 19.01 -8.99 -10.92
N LYS A 266 17.82 -9.60 -10.79
CA LYS A 266 17.42 -10.64 -11.76
C LYS A 266 16.69 -10.02 -12.95
N PRO A 267 16.92 -10.53 -14.19
CA PRO A 267 16.11 -10.15 -15.32
C PRO A 267 14.64 -10.57 -15.09
N VAL A 268 13.72 -9.77 -15.60
CA VAL A 268 12.30 -10.13 -15.59
C VAL A 268 12.09 -11.30 -16.55
N PRO A 269 11.47 -12.41 -16.11
CA PRO A 269 11.15 -13.50 -17.04
C PRO A 269 10.19 -13.04 -18.14
N ALA A 270 10.28 -13.64 -19.32
CA ALA A 270 9.35 -13.33 -20.41
C ALA A 270 7.92 -13.73 -20.01
N LEU A 271 6.95 -12.90 -20.41
CA LEU A 271 5.53 -13.25 -20.36
C LEU A 271 5.20 -14.37 -21.34
N PRO A 272 4.14 -15.17 -21.09
CA PRO A 272 3.68 -16.19 -22.02
C PRO A 272 3.37 -15.64 -23.41
N ASP A 273 3.60 -16.48 -24.45
CA ASP A 273 3.32 -16.10 -25.84
C ASP A 273 1.81 -15.90 -26.15
N SER A 274 0.94 -16.41 -25.29
CA SER A 274 -0.51 -16.17 -25.33
C SER A 274 -0.88 -14.72 -25.05
N VAL A 275 -0.01 -13.94 -24.40
CA VAL A 275 -0.23 -12.51 -24.15
C VAL A 275 0.11 -11.72 -25.40
N ALA A 276 -0.77 -10.80 -25.80
CA ALA A 276 -0.57 -9.96 -26.99
C ALA A 276 0.76 -9.19 -26.95
N PRO A 277 1.48 -9.07 -28.06
CA PRO A 277 2.80 -8.42 -28.11
C PRO A 277 2.82 -7.01 -27.51
N SER A 278 1.82 -6.16 -27.87
CA SER A 278 1.71 -4.80 -27.37
C SER A 278 1.57 -4.71 -25.86
N LEU A 279 0.82 -5.65 -25.27
CA LEU A 279 0.65 -5.72 -23.81
C LEU A 279 1.91 -6.27 -23.12
N ARG A 280 2.60 -7.25 -23.74
CA ARG A 280 3.90 -7.74 -23.23
C ARG A 280 4.94 -6.62 -23.20
N GLU A 281 5.04 -5.85 -24.27
CA GLU A 281 5.97 -4.71 -24.35
C GLU A 281 5.68 -3.67 -23.27
N LEU A 282 4.43 -3.28 -23.09
CA LEU A 282 4.03 -2.33 -22.05
C LEU A 282 4.42 -2.83 -20.64
N VAL A 283 4.11 -4.08 -20.32
CA VAL A 283 4.44 -4.64 -18.99
C VAL A 283 5.95 -4.71 -18.78
N MET A 284 6.72 -5.10 -19.81
CA MET A 284 8.18 -5.13 -19.70
C MET A 284 8.80 -3.73 -19.56
N GLU A 285 8.23 -2.70 -20.21
CA GLU A 285 8.62 -1.31 -20.03
C GLU A 285 8.37 -0.81 -18.59
N LEU A 286 7.22 -1.14 -18.00
CA LEU A 286 6.93 -0.82 -16.59
C LEU A 286 7.93 -1.51 -15.63
N LEU A 287 8.41 -2.71 -15.99
CA LEU A 287 9.33 -3.53 -15.18
C LEU A 287 10.81 -3.24 -15.41
N GLU A 288 11.14 -2.19 -16.19
CA GLU A 288 12.52 -1.71 -16.33
C GLU A 288 13.13 -1.40 -14.96
N LYS A 289 14.40 -1.82 -14.78
CA LYS A 289 15.09 -1.65 -13.48
C LYS A 289 15.41 -0.20 -13.17
N GLU A 290 15.81 0.54 -14.19
CA GLU A 290 16.12 1.97 -14.10
C GLU A 290 14.83 2.78 -14.21
N PRO A 291 14.47 3.61 -13.20
CA PRO A 291 13.22 4.38 -13.23
C PRO A 291 13.08 5.28 -14.48
N GLN A 292 14.20 5.78 -15.02
CA GLN A 292 14.21 6.67 -16.20
C GLN A 292 13.89 5.94 -17.52
N LYS A 293 13.93 4.61 -17.54
CA LYS A 293 13.57 3.79 -18.70
C LYS A 293 12.10 3.36 -18.67
N ARG A 294 11.39 3.63 -17.59
CA ARG A 294 9.96 3.39 -17.45
C ARG A 294 9.15 4.53 -18.06
N LEU A 295 7.85 4.34 -18.18
CA LEU A 295 6.93 5.42 -18.53
C LEU A 295 7.10 6.62 -17.59
N ALA A 296 7.02 7.82 -18.17
CA ALA A 296 7.33 9.07 -17.46
C ALA A 296 6.29 9.45 -16.39
N SER A 297 5.03 9.03 -16.57
CA SER A 297 3.91 9.38 -15.68
C SER A 297 2.77 8.37 -15.77
N ALA A 298 1.83 8.46 -14.85
CA ALA A 298 0.57 7.71 -14.89
C ALA A 298 -0.28 8.09 -16.12
N ASP A 299 -0.25 9.35 -16.56
CA ASP A 299 -0.93 9.78 -17.79
C ASP A 299 -0.33 9.10 -19.03
N ALA A 300 0.99 8.96 -19.08
CA ALA A 300 1.65 8.23 -20.17
C ALA A 300 1.25 6.73 -20.16
N LEU A 301 1.06 6.15 -18.97
CA LEU A 301 0.56 4.78 -18.86
C LEU A 301 -0.87 4.66 -19.37
N MET A 302 -1.77 5.59 -19.03
CA MET A 302 -3.15 5.58 -19.56
C MET A 302 -3.17 5.64 -21.09
N GLN A 303 -2.37 6.52 -21.69
CA GLN A 303 -2.26 6.59 -23.16
C GLN A 303 -1.76 5.28 -23.78
N ARG A 304 -0.74 4.66 -23.18
CA ARG A 304 -0.24 3.36 -23.65
C ARG A 304 -1.26 2.23 -23.51
N LEU A 305 -2.07 2.25 -22.43
CA LEU A 305 -3.17 1.28 -22.26
C LEU A 305 -4.25 1.45 -23.33
N GLU A 306 -4.59 2.69 -23.70
CA GLU A 306 -5.52 2.98 -24.79
C GLU A 306 -4.98 2.48 -26.16
N GLU A 307 -3.69 2.70 -26.44
CA GLU A 307 -3.03 2.18 -27.65
C GLU A 307 -3.05 0.64 -27.69
N VAL A 308 -2.77 -0.01 -26.55
CA VAL A 308 -2.86 -1.48 -26.43
C VAL A 308 -4.28 -1.96 -26.70
N GLN A 309 -5.29 -1.33 -26.09
CA GLN A 309 -6.69 -1.70 -26.32
C GLN A 309 -7.09 -1.55 -27.78
N GLN A 310 -6.67 -0.46 -28.45
CA GLN A 310 -6.94 -0.26 -29.89
C GLN A 310 -6.26 -1.33 -30.76
N ALA A 311 -5.02 -1.70 -30.42
CA ALA A 311 -4.29 -2.75 -31.14
C ALA A 311 -4.97 -4.13 -30.99
N LEU A 312 -5.50 -4.45 -29.80
CA LEU A 312 -6.24 -5.68 -29.55
C LEU A 312 -7.55 -5.73 -30.33
N ASN A 313 -8.31 -4.64 -30.34
CA ASN A 313 -9.56 -4.55 -31.10
C ASN A 313 -9.30 -4.70 -32.58
N SER A 314 -8.28 -4.07 -33.14
CA SER A 314 -7.91 -4.16 -34.55
C SER A 314 -7.45 -5.58 -34.96
N ALA A 315 -6.80 -6.31 -34.06
CA ALA A 315 -6.40 -7.69 -34.29
C ALA A 315 -7.57 -8.66 -34.24
N GLY A 316 -8.56 -8.39 -33.35
CA GLY A 316 -9.81 -9.16 -33.26
C GLY A 316 -10.68 -9.05 -34.51
N ASP A 317 -10.77 -7.85 -35.10
CA ASP A 317 -11.50 -7.61 -36.35
C ASP A 317 -10.85 -8.27 -37.61
N SER A 318 -9.59 -8.69 -37.48
CA SER A 318 -8.81 -9.31 -38.57
C SER A 318 -8.95 -10.84 -38.61
N LEU A 319 -9.69 -11.46 -37.71
CA LEU A 319 -10.00 -12.88 -37.76
C LEU A 319 -11.03 -13.12 -38.89
N PRO A 320 -10.76 -14.01 -39.90
CA PRO A 320 -11.73 -14.34 -40.92
C PRO A 320 -12.97 -14.97 -40.28
N ALA A 321 -14.15 -14.51 -40.69
CA ALA A 321 -15.40 -15.10 -40.26
C ALA A 321 -15.34 -16.64 -40.43
N PRO A 322 -15.88 -17.43 -39.48
CA PRO A 322 -15.88 -18.87 -39.59
C PRO A 322 -16.50 -19.24 -40.95
N ALA A 323 -15.75 -20.02 -41.73
CA ALA A 323 -16.19 -20.48 -43.02
C ALA A 323 -17.58 -21.12 -42.88
N ALA A 324 -18.56 -20.57 -43.59
CA ALA A 324 -19.91 -21.12 -43.63
C ALA A 324 -19.81 -22.61 -43.93
N GLU A 325 -20.38 -23.45 -43.07
CA GLU A 325 -20.49 -24.89 -43.27
C GLU A 325 -21.03 -25.16 -44.69
N ALA A 326 -20.22 -25.85 -45.49
CA ALA A 326 -20.62 -26.31 -46.79
C ALA A 326 -21.81 -27.24 -46.60
N SER A 327 -22.95 -26.84 -47.14
CA SER A 327 -24.17 -27.64 -47.25
C SER A 327 -23.84 -29.00 -47.88
N VAL A 328 -24.06 -30.07 -47.15
CA VAL A 328 -24.02 -31.45 -47.64
C VAL A 328 -25.13 -31.61 -48.65
N PRO A 329 -24.89 -32.04 -49.88
CA PRO A 329 -25.96 -32.33 -50.84
C PRO A 329 -26.67 -33.60 -50.38
N GLU A 330 -28.03 -33.53 -50.24
CA GLU A 330 -28.87 -34.67 -50.02
C GLU A 330 -28.74 -35.57 -51.27
N ALA A 331 -28.36 -36.84 -51.06
CA ALA A 331 -28.40 -37.88 -52.03
C ALA A 331 -29.84 -38.41 -52.13
N GLY A 332 -30.45 -38.28 -53.30
CA GLY A 332 -31.71 -38.91 -53.69
C GLY A 332 -31.59 -40.42 -53.93
#